data_6c41edc015cf2cb6820f830d44d73d23
#
_entry.id   6c41edc015cf2cb6820f830d44d73d23
#
_cell.length_a   1.000
_cell.length_b   1.000
_cell.length_c   1.000
_cell.angle_alpha   90.00
_cell.angle_beta   90.00
_cell.angle_gamma   90.00
#
_symmetry.space_group_name_H-M   'P 1'
#
loop_
_entity.id
_entity.type
_entity.pdbx_description
1 polymer ?
#
loop_
_entity_poly.entity_id
_entity_poly.type
_entity_poly.pdbx_seq_one_letter_code
_entity_poly.pdbx_strand_id
1 'polypeptide(L)'
;SYYALKQRADLKAGETLLVLGAAGGVGLAAVELGKAMGATVIAAASTETKLQVAKDAGADHLINYADGELKDKVKGITNGKGVDVIYDPVGGELFDQCMRCINWYGRVLVVGFVGGDIPKVPTNLILLKSCQVIGVFYGSFSARYPKENSNNFDEILNLHKTGEISPLIGAEFRLEEFSDALNCLAKRTATGKIIVN
;
A
#
# COMPACT_ATOMS: atom_id res chain seq x y z
N SER A 1 -3.59 1.15 7.12
CA SER A 1 -3.61 1.81 5.80
C SER A 1 -4.34 3.15 5.85
N TYR A 2 -5.49 3.25 6.54
CA TYR A 2 -6.22 4.51 6.71
C TYR A 2 -5.36 5.60 7.38
N TYR A 3 -4.74 5.29 8.52
CA TYR A 3 -3.79 6.18 9.19
C TYR A 3 -2.66 6.64 8.26
N ALA A 4 -2.09 5.71 7.51
CA ALA A 4 -1.01 5.99 6.58
C ALA A 4 -1.43 7.00 5.50
N LEU A 5 -2.56 6.76 4.84
CA LEU A 5 -3.01 7.59 3.72
C LEU A 5 -3.60 8.92 4.17
N LYS A 6 -4.47 8.90 5.18
CA LYS A 6 -5.16 10.11 5.65
C LYS A 6 -4.25 11.04 6.46
N GLN A 7 -3.59 10.50 7.49
CA GLN A 7 -2.90 11.35 8.47
C GLN A 7 -1.41 11.50 8.19
N ARG A 8 -0.75 10.47 7.62
CA ARG A 8 0.69 10.56 7.36
C ARG A 8 0.99 11.13 5.98
N ALA A 9 0.30 10.67 4.94
CA ALA A 9 0.44 11.19 3.60
C ALA A 9 -0.41 12.44 3.35
N ASP A 10 -1.51 12.62 4.07
CA ASP A 10 -2.51 13.64 3.75
C ASP A 10 -2.94 13.54 2.28
N LEU A 11 -3.27 12.30 1.85
CA LEU A 11 -3.62 11.99 0.46
C LEU A 11 -4.82 12.82 0.01
N LYS A 12 -4.70 13.47 -1.13
CA LYS A 12 -5.74 14.33 -1.71
C LYS A 12 -6.41 13.66 -2.91
N ALA A 13 -7.67 13.99 -3.13
CA ALA A 13 -8.38 13.61 -4.35
C ALA A 13 -7.63 14.14 -5.58
N GLY A 14 -7.52 13.31 -6.62
CA GLY A 14 -6.79 13.63 -7.85
C GLY A 14 -5.29 13.35 -7.81
N GLU A 15 -4.70 13.03 -6.66
CA GLU A 15 -3.31 12.58 -6.58
C GLU A 15 -3.15 11.15 -7.11
N THR A 16 -1.94 10.80 -7.52
CA THR A 16 -1.58 9.45 -7.95
C THR A 16 -0.90 8.70 -6.83
N LEU A 17 -1.50 7.58 -6.40
CA LEU A 17 -1.02 6.68 -5.36
C LEU A 17 -0.45 5.41 -5.96
N LEU A 18 0.83 5.11 -5.73
CA LEU A 18 1.43 3.81 -6.00
C LEU A 18 1.36 2.93 -4.75
N VAL A 19 0.80 1.73 -4.87
CA VAL A 19 0.73 0.75 -3.78
C VAL A 19 1.59 -0.46 -4.13
N LEU A 20 2.65 -0.70 -3.37
CA LEU A 20 3.44 -1.93 -3.46
C LEU A 20 2.78 -3.06 -2.66
N GLY A 21 2.97 -4.30 -3.14
CA GLY A 21 2.35 -5.47 -2.50
C GLY A 21 0.81 -5.38 -2.45
N ALA A 22 0.22 -4.85 -3.52
CA ALA A 22 -1.16 -4.38 -3.58
C ALA A 22 -2.23 -5.44 -3.34
N ALA A 23 -1.91 -6.74 -3.47
CA ALA A 23 -2.85 -7.82 -3.19
C ALA A 23 -2.78 -8.37 -1.76
N GLY A 24 -1.78 -7.97 -0.97
CA GLY A 24 -1.65 -8.38 0.43
C GLY A 24 -2.61 -7.61 1.35
N GLY A 25 -2.79 -8.10 2.59
CA GLY A 25 -3.80 -7.58 3.52
C GLY A 25 -3.73 -6.08 3.83
N VAL A 26 -2.54 -5.45 3.83
CA VAL A 26 -2.40 -3.99 4.02
C VAL A 26 -2.38 -3.24 2.68
N GLY A 27 -1.79 -3.84 1.63
CA GLY A 27 -1.74 -3.24 0.31
C GLY A 27 -3.13 -3.13 -0.32
N LEU A 28 -3.93 -4.21 -0.26
CA LEU A 28 -5.28 -4.20 -0.80
C LEU A 28 -6.18 -3.17 -0.10
N ALA A 29 -6.07 -3.08 1.22
CA ALA A 29 -6.75 -2.03 1.98
C ALA A 29 -6.30 -0.61 1.56
N ALA A 30 -5.02 -0.43 1.19
CA ALA A 30 -4.53 0.85 0.69
C ALA A 30 -5.07 1.16 -0.73
N VAL A 31 -5.29 0.14 -1.57
CA VAL A 31 -5.94 0.30 -2.87
C VAL A 31 -7.37 0.80 -2.70
N GLU A 32 -8.21 0.09 -1.93
CA GLU A 32 -9.60 0.48 -1.68
C GLU A 32 -9.72 1.87 -1.07
N LEU A 33 -8.96 2.14 -0.02
CA LEU A 33 -8.97 3.43 0.67
C LEU A 33 -8.47 4.56 -0.22
N GLY A 34 -7.44 4.32 -1.04
CA GLY A 34 -6.96 5.29 -2.02
C GLY A 34 -8.05 5.66 -3.03
N LYS A 35 -8.81 4.68 -3.49
CA LYS A 35 -9.98 4.92 -4.38
C LYS A 35 -11.07 5.70 -3.67
N ALA A 36 -11.45 5.30 -2.45
CA ALA A 36 -12.45 6.01 -1.66
C ALA A 36 -12.04 7.47 -1.35
N MET A 37 -10.73 7.75 -1.24
CA MET A 37 -10.19 9.11 -1.07
C MET A 37 -10.07 9.88 -2.40
N GLY A 38 -10.45 9.30 -3.54
CA GLY A 38 -10.46 9.97 -4.85
C GLY A 38 -9.11 10.00 -5.57
N ALA A 39 -8.15 9.15 -5.18
CA ALA A 39 -6.86 9.04 -5.85
C ALA A 39 -6.94 8.19 -7.14
N THR A 40 -6.02 8.44 -8.08
CA THR A 40 -5.69 7.49 -9.14
C THR A 40 -4.74 6.45 -8.57
N VAL A 41 -5.14 5.18 -8.52
CA VAL A 41 -4.38 4.12 -7.86
C VAL A 41 -3.64 3.26 -8.87
N ILE A 42 -2.30 3.20 -8.73
CA ILE A 42 -1.43 2.26 -9.43
C ILE A 42 -1.10 1.13 -8.46
N ALA A 43 -1.63 -0.07 -8.72
CA ALA A 43 -1.35 -1.25 -7.93
C ALA A 43 -0.15 -2.02 -8.49
N ALA A 44 0.83 -2.34 -7.65
CA ALA A 44 2.01 -3.10 -8.03
C ALA A 44 2.10 -4.41 -7.25
N ALA A 45 2.24 -5.52 -7.97
CA ALA A 45 2.37 -6.87 -7.41
C ALA A 45 3.31 -7.73 -8.24
N SER A 46 3.62 -8.96 -7.75
CA SER A 46 4.61 -9.85 -8.37
C SER A 46 4.02 -10.87 -9.32
N THR A 47 2.70 -10.98 -9.46
CA THR A 47 2.03 -11.93 -10.36
C THR A 47 0.74 -11.35 -10.91
N GLU A 48 0.34 -11.81 -12.09
CA GLU A 48 -0.92 -11.40 -12.73
C GLU A 48 -2.16 -11.73 -11.89
N THR A 49 -2.17 -12.88 -11.22
CA THR A 49 -3.27 -13.26 -10.31
C THR A 49 -3.44 -12.23 -9.18
N LYS A 50 -2.33 -11.76 -8.60
CA LYS A 50 -2.36 -10.73 -7.56
C LYS A 50 -2.78 -9.37 -8.11
N LEU A 51 -2.39 -9.05 -9.32
CA LEU A 51 -2.80 -7.81 -9.99
C LEU A 51 -4.30 -7.82 -10.28
N GLN A 52 -4.87 -8.98 -10.66
CA GLN A 52 -6.31 -9.09 -10.87
C GLN A 52 -7.09 -8.80 -9.58
N VAL A 53 -6.63 -9.34 -8.43
CA VAL A 53 -7.24 -9.02 -7.11
C VAL A 53 -7.21 -7.51 -6.81
N ALA A 54 -6.10 -6.84 -7.10
CA ALA A 54 -6.00 -5.40 -6.91
C ALA A 54 -6.88 -4.60 -7.89
N LYS A 55 -7.06 -5.10 -9.11
CA LYS A 55 -7.97 -4.53 -10.10
C LYS A 55 -9.42 -4.61 -9.63
N ASP A 56 -9.82 -5.77 -9.14
CA ASP A 56 -11.19 -6.00 -8.62
C ASP A 56 -11.48 -5.10 -7.40
N ALA A 57 -10.46 -4.75 -6.63
CA ALA A 57 -10.52 -3.76 -5.54
C ALA A 57 -10.48 -2.29 -6.01
N GLY A 58 -10.50 -2.05 -7.33
CA GLY A 58 -10.67 -0.72 -7.92
C GLY A 58 -9.37 -0.02 -8.38
N ALA A 59 -8.22 -0.71 -8.45
CA ALA A 59 -7.01 -0.09 -8.98
C ALA A 59 -7.19 0.33 -10.45
N ASP A 60 -6.75 1.56 -10.79
CA ASP A 60 -6.85 2.12 -12.15
C ASP A 60 -5.77 1.57 -13.08
N HIS A 61 -4.56 1.35 -12.55
CA HIS A 61 -3.43 0.82 -13.31
C HIS A 61 -2.75 -0.30 -12.54
N LEU A 62 -2.17 -1.24 -13.30
CA LEU A 62 -1.53 -2.43 -12.76
C LEU A 62 -0.08 -2.53 -13.23
N ILE A 63 0.83 -2.86 -12.32
CA ILE A 63 2.25 -3.07 -12.63
C ILE A 63 2.70 -4.39 -12.05
N ASN A 64 3.14 -5.30 -12.91
CA ASN A 64 3.93 -6.45 -12.49
C ASN A 64 5.39 -5.98 -12.33
N TYR A 65 5.93 -6.08 -11.10
CA TYR A 65 7.31 -5.68 -10.83
C TYR A 65 8.30 -6.85 -10.82
N ALA A 66 7.86 -8.06 -11.15
CA ALA A 66 8.74 -9.24 -11.14
C ALA A 66 9.89 -9.15 -12.15
N ASP A 67 9.73 -8.35 -13.22
CA ASP A 67 10.74 -8.06 -14.24
C ASP A 67 11.73 -6.94 -13.87
N GLY A 68 11.55 -6.28 -12.72
CA GLY A 68 12.45 -5.23 -12.24
C GLY A 68 12.22 -3.83 -12.83
N GLU A 69 11.18 -3.61 -13.62
CA GLU A 69 10.95 -2.35 -14.37
C GLU A 69 9.93 -1.40 -13.72
N LEU A 70 9.72 -1.48 -12.41
CA LEU A 70 8.70 -0.67 -11.70
C LEU A 70 8.81 0.83 -12.02
N LYS A 71 10.01 1.40 -11.92
CA LYS A 71 10.26 2.83 -12.18
C LYS A 71 9.81 3.27 -13.57
N ASP A 72 10.17 2.51 -14.59
CA ASP A 72 9.92 2.89 -15.97
C ASP A 72 8.45 2.72 -16.35
N LYS A 73 7.79 1.68 -15.82
CA LYS A 73 6.35 1.49 -15.95
C LYS A 73 5.55 2.60 -15.27
N VAL A 74 5.93 2.99 -14.05
CA VAL A 74 5.31 4.14 -13.35
C VAL A 74 5.46 5.41 -14.17
N LYS A 75 6.66 5.70 -14.67
CA LYS A 75 6.89 6.88 -15.51
C LYS A 75 6.12 6.84 -16.82
N GLY A 76 5.95 5.68 -17.42
CA GLY A 76 5.12 5.50 -18.61
C GLY A 76 3.66 5.88 -18.33
N ILE A 77 3.07 5.36 -17.24
CA ILE A 77 1.69 5.66 -16.84
C ILE A 77 1.50 7.15 -16.50
N THR A 78 2.48 7.76 -15.87
CA THR A 78 2.40 9.15 -15.37
C THR A 78 3.00 10.19 -16.34
N ASN A 79 3.27 9.83 -17.59
CA ASN A 79 3.89 10.71 -18.60
C ASN A 79 5.18 11.36 -18.08
N GLY A 80 6.00 10.61 -17.36
CA GLY A 80 7.29 11.04 -16.82
C GLY A 80 7.22 11.81 -15.49
N LYS A 81 6.04 12.24 -15.03
CA LYS A 81 5.89 13.02 -13.78
C LYS A 81 6.26 12.23 -12.54
N GLY A 82 5.93 10.95 -12.49
CA GLY A 82 6.00 10.13 -11.28
C GLY A 82 4.70 10.21 -10.47
N VAL A 83 4.71 9.61 -9.26
CA VAL A 83 3.54 9.49 -8.39
C VAL A 83 3.64 10.41 -7.17
N ASP A 84 2.51 10.87 -6.66
CA ASP A 84 2.46 11.83 -5.56
C ASP A 84 2.63 11.14 -4.20
N VAL A 85 2.09 9.92 -4.07
CA VAL A 85 2.22 9.11 -2.85
C VAL A 85 2.64 7.70 -3.20
N ILE A 86 3.56 7.13 -2.42
CA ILE A 86 3.95 5.72 -2.49
C ILE A 86 3.65 5.07 -1.15
N TYR A 87 2.86 4.00 -1.17
CA TYR A 87 2.60 3.14 -0.02
C TYR A 87 3.51 1.91 -0.11
N ASP A 88 4.55 1.86 0.72
CA ASP A 88 5.57 0.82 0.68
C ASP A 88 5.59 -0.06 1.93
N PRO A 89 4.95 -1.25 1.91
CA PRO A 89 5.11 -2.29 2.92
C PRO A 89 6.22 -3.28 2.58
N VAL A 90 6.90 -3.15 1.42
CA VAL A 90 7.81 -4.15 0.86
C VAL A 90 9.27 -3.84 1.20
N GLY A 91 9.72 -2.62 0.94
CA GLY A 91 11.12 -2.22 1.12
C GLY A 91 12.06 -2.83 0.07
N GLY A 92 13.33 -3.04 0.46
CA GLY A 92 14.35 -3.64 -0.39
C GLY A 92 14.63 -2.87 -1.68
N GLU A 93 14.96 -3.56 -2.76
CA GLU A 93 15.30 -2.97 -4.06
C GLU A 93 14.15 -2.15 -4.70
N LEU A 94 12.89 -2.50 -4.38
CA LEU A 94 11.75 -1.74 -4.88
C LEU A 94 11.73 -0.31 -4.34
N PHE A 95 12.22 -0.09 -3.12
CA PHE A 95 12.32 1.25 -2.54
C PHE A 95 13.22 2.18 -3.36
N ASP A 96 14.34 1.70 -3.87
CA ASP A 96 15.23 2.49 -4.75
C ASP A 96 14.52 2.92 -6.03
N GLN A 97 13.72 2.04 -6.62
CA GLN A 97 12.90 2.37 -7.79
C GLN A 97 11.81 3.39 -7.44
N CYS A 98 11.20 3.25 -6.26
CA CYS A 98 10.23 4.21 -5.73
C CYS A 98 10.81 5.61 -5.62
N MET A 99 11.99 5.76 -5.04
CA MET A 99 12.68 7.05 -4.92
C MET A 99 13.00 7.69 -6.28
N ARG A 100 13.09 6.90 -7.36
CA ARG A 100 13.33 7.38 -8.73
C ARG A 100 12.07 7.76 -9.49
N CYS A 101 10.90 7.21 -9.10
CA CYS A 101 9.61 7.49 -9.73
C CYS A 101 8.66 8.31 -8.86
N ILE A 102 9.10 8.77 -7.70
CA ILE A 102 8.34 9.76 -6.90
C ILE A 102 8.31 11.12 -7.63
N ASN A 103 7.18 11.81 -7.57
CA ASN A 103 6.98 13.14 -8.12
C ASN A 103 7.66 14.22 -7.24
N TRP A 104 7.74 15.44 -7.73
CA TRP A 104 8.12 16.64 -6.96
C TRP A 104 7.13 16.84 -5.80
N TYR A 105 7.66 17.10 -4.59
CA TYR A 105 6.89 17.13 -3.34
C TYR A 105 6.18 15.84 -2.97
N GLY A 106 6.49 14.72 -3.61
CA GLY A 106 5.87 13.43 -3.32
C GLY A 106 6.24 12.90 -1.94
N ARG A 107 5.46 11.92 -1.46
CA ARG A 107 5.58 11.32 -0.13
C ARG A 107 5.73 9.80 -0.26
N VAL A 108 6.82 9.25 0.28
CA VAL A 108 7.04 7.80 0.37
C VAL A 108 6.73 7.35 1.79
N LEU A 109 5.72 6.51 1.93
CA LEU A 109 5.29 5.96 3.23
C LEU A 109 6.02 4.65 3.51
N VAL A 110 6.86 4.64 4.52
CA VAL A 110 7.55 3.42 5.00
C VAL A 110 6.61 2.71 5.98
N VAL A 111 5.97 1.63 5.48
CA VAL A 111 4.95 0.86 6.22
C VAL A 111 5.52 -0.43 6.78
N GLY A 112 6.45 -1.08 6.06
CA GLY A 112 7.06 -2.33 6.47
C GLY A 112 8.18 -2.78 5.54
N PHE A 113 8.71 -3.98 5.82
CA PHE A 113 9.86 -4.55 5.12
C PHE A 113 9.64 -6.03 4.82
N VAL A 114 8.47 -6.39 4.27
CA VAL A 114 8.16 -7.80 3.96
C VAL A 114 9.07 -8.38 2.87
N GLY A 115 9.80 -7.54 2.14
CA GLY A 115 10.86 -7.95 1.22
C GLY A 115 12.10 -8.53 1.92
N GLY A 116 12.28 -8.23 3.23
CA GLY A 116 13.38 -8.69 4.08
C GLY A 116 14.42 -7.62 4.34
N ASP A 117 14.82 -6.84 3.34
CA ASP A 117 15.87 -5.85 3.48
C ASP A 117 15.32 -4.46 3.85
N ILE A 118 15.97 -3.83 4.83
CA ILE A 118 15.69 -2.44 5.21
C ILE A 118 16.45 -1.53 4.23
N PRO A 119 15.75 -0.72 3.42
CA PRO A 119 16.39 0.09 2.41
C PRO A 119 17.17 1.25 3.01
N LYS A 120 18.23 1.69 2.32
CA LYS A 120 18.95 2.92 2.62
C LYS A 120 18.35 4.05 1.81
N VAL A 121 18.03 5.16 2.48
CA VAL A 121 17.42 6.32 1.81
C VAL A 121 18.48 7.14 1.11
N PRO A 122 18.43 7.32 -0.24
CA PRO A 122 19.33 8.18 -0.96
C PRO A 122 18.96 9.66 -0.75
N THR A 123 19.58 10.32 0.23
CA THR A 123 19.23 11.69 0.65
C THR A 123 19.38 12.73 -0.44
N ASN A 124 20.27 12.49 -1.41
CA ASN A 124 20.38 13.33 -2.62
C ASN A 124 19.10 13.35 -3.45
N LEU A 125 18.36 12.24 -3.54
CA LEU A 125 17.09 12.20 -4.24
C LEU A 125 15.99 12.94 -3.47
N ILE A 126 16.01 12.91 -2.14
CA ILE A 126 15.11 13.73 -1.32
C ILE A 126 15.32 15.22 -1.63
N LEU A 127 16.59 15.67 -1.64
CA LEU A 127 16.95 17.05 -1.97
C LEU A 127 16.48 17.43 -3.38
N LEU A 128 16.83 16.62 -4.38
CA LEU A 128 16.58 16.92 -5.80
C LEU A 128 15.09 16.94 -6.16
N LYS A 129 14.24 16.22 -5.42
CA LYS A 129 12.82 16.13 -5.67
C LYS A 129 11.97 16.84 -4.62
N SER A 130 12.59 17.45 -3.62
CA SER A 130 11.89 18.05 -2.45
C SER A 130 10.84 17.10 -1.86
N CYS A 131 11.05 15.79 -1.98
CA CYS A 131 10.11 14.77 -1.51
C CYS A 131 10.31 14.44 -0.03
N GLN A 132 9.38 13.67 0.54
CA GLN A 132 9.41 13.25 1.92
C GLN A 132 9.46 11.72 2.02
N VAL A 133 10.19 11.21 3.02
CA VAL A 133 10.14 9.81 3.44
C VAL A 133 9.54 9.77 4.83
N ILE A 134 8.39 9.14 4.98
CA ILE A 134 7.51 9.25 6.14
C ILE A 134 7.31 7.87 6.78
N GLY A 135 7.69 7.73 8.04
CA GLY A 135 7.44 6.50 8.82
C GLY A 135 5.96 6.34 9.19
N VAL A 136 5.47 5.11 9.08
CA VAL A 136 4.10 4.71 9.44
C VAL A 136 4.16 3.64 10.52
N PHE A 137 4.14 4.05 11.78
CA PHE A 137 4.13 3.11 12.91
C PHE A 137 2.77 3.14 13.62
N TYR A 138 1.83 2.38 13.07
CA TYR A 138 0.46 2.33 13.54
C TYR A 138 0.33 1.90 15.01
N GLY A 139 1.09 0.89 15.45
CA GLY A 139 1.01 0.42 16.84
C GLY A 139 1.31 1.53 17.86
N SER A 140 2.35 2.35 17.58
CA SER A 140 2.68 3.48 18.44
C SER A 140 1.64 4.61 18.34
N PHE A 141 1.08 4.85 17.15
CA PHE A 141 0.03 5.83 16.95
C PHE A 141 -1.23 5.47 17.76
N SER A 142 -1.72 4.24 17.63
CA SER A 142 -2.94 3.78 18.32
C SER A 142 -2.83 3.88 19.86
N ALA A 143 -1.64 3.62 20.40
CA ALA A 143 -1.38 3.74 21.83
C ALA A 143 -1.28 5.20 22.31
N ARG A 144 -0.69 6.09 21.51
CA ARG A 144 -0.47 7.50 21.88
C ARG A 144 -1.69 8.40 21.62
N TYR A 145 -2.49 8.06 20.61
CA TYR A 145 -3.62 8.86 20.14
C TYR A 145 -4.91 8.00 20.03
N PRO A 146 -5.38 7.41 21.17
CA PRO A 146 -6.50 6.47 21.14
C PRO A 146 -7.81 7.11 20.65
N LYS A 147 -8.01 8.39 20.89
CA LYS A 147 -9.21 9.11 20.43
C LYS A 147 -9.22 9.29 18.91
N GLU A 148 -8.12 9.71 18.32
CA GLU A 148 -7.97 9.83 16.87
C GLU A 148 -8.06 8.47 16.19
N ASN A 149 -7.52 7.43 16.84
CA ASN A 149 -7.62 6.07 16.35
C ASN A 149 -9.08 5.58 16.37
N SER A 150 -9.85 5.88 17.42
CA SER A 150 -11.30 5.58 17.46
C SER A 150 -12.05 6.29 16.35
N ASN A 151 -11.79 7.57 16.13
CA ASN A 151 -12.41 8.33 15.04
C ASN A 151 -12.09 7.72 13.66
N ASN A 152 -10.84 7.25 13.47
CA ASN A 152 -10.47 6.57 12.23
C ASN A 152 -11.28 5.28 12.01
N PHE A 153 -11.56 4.52 13.07
CA PHE A 153 -12.40 3.33 12.98
C PHE A 153 -13.85 3.68 12.63
N ASP A 154 -14.41 4.72 13.22
CA ASP A 154 -15.77 5.17 12.90
C ASP A 154 -15.88 5.57 11.42
N GLU A 155 -14.88 6.27 10.88
CA GLU A 155 -14.83 6.63 9.47
C GLU A 155 -14.68 5.41 8.56
N ILE A 156 -13.80 4.45 8.90
CA ILE A 156 -13.62 3.19 8.15
C ILE A 156 -14.93 2.38 8.13
N LEU A 157 -15.60 2.27 9.29
CA LEU A 157 -16.88 1.58 9.39
C LEU A 157 -17.96 2.27 8.55
N ASN A 158 -17.95 3.60 8.49
CA ASN A 158 -18.85 4.34 7.62
C ASN A 158 -18.58 4.07 6.13
N LEU A 159 -17.33 4.10 5.69
CA LEU A 159 -16.95 3.76 4.31
C LEU A 159 -17.40 2.33 3.94
N HIS A 160 -17.29 1.39 4.88
CA HIS A 160 -17.78 0.03 4.65
C HIS A 160 -19.31 -0.02 4.57
N LYS A 161 -20.02 0.68 5.43
CA LYS A 161 -21.50 0.74 5.43
C LYS A 161 -22.04 1.38 4.15
N THR A 162 -21.36 2.37 3.61
CA THR A 162 -21.73 3.03 2.33
C THR A 162 -21.32 2.24 1.10
N GLY A 163 -20.57 1.14 1.27
CA GLY A 163 -20.09 0.29 0.19
C GLY A 163 -18.87 0.85 -0.57
N GLU A 164 -18.23 1.89 -0.04
CA GLU A 164 -17.03 2.49 -0.65
C GLU A 164 -15.78 1.62 -0.47
N ILE A 165 -15.76 0.77 0.57
CA ILE A 165 -14.75 -0.26 0.77
C ILE A 165 -15.41 -1.60 1.12
N SER A 166 -14.81 -2.70 0.64
CA SER A 166 -15.27 -4.06 0.92
C SER A 166 -14.07 -4.99 1.11
N PRO A 167 -13.47 -5.01 2.31
CA PRO A 167 -12.23 -5.75 2.56
C PRO A 167 -12.33 -7.23 2.19
N LEU A 168 -11.47 -7.69 1.28
CA LEU A 168 -11.45 -9.07 0.80
C LEU A 168 -10.96 -10.02 1.92
N ILE A 169 -11.78 -11.02 2.24
CA ILE A 169 -11.35 -12.21 2.98
C ILE A 169 -10.87 -13.23 1.94
N GLY A 170 -9.55 -13.41 1.85
CA GLY A 170 -8.92 -14.26 0.84
C GLY A 170 -8.91 -15.74 1.21
N ALA A 171 -8.91 -16.07 2.49
CA ALA A 171 -9.05 -17.44 2.99
C ALA A 171 -9.54 -17.46 4.45
N GLU A 172 -10.26 -18.52 4.79
CA GLU A 172 -10.70 -18.81 6.15
C GLU A 172 -10.19 -20.20 6.57
N PHE A 173 -9.73 -20.31 7.81
CA PHE A 173 -9.22 -21.52 8.42
C PHE A 173 -9.87 -21.73 9.77
N ARG A 174 -10.02 -22.98 10.19
CA ARG A 174 -10.39 -23.28 11.57
C ARG A 174 -9.17 -23.10 12.48
N LEU A 175 -9.40 -22.94 13.79
CA LEU A 175 -8.31 -22.76 14.75
C LEU A 175 -7.28 -23.89 14.71
N GLU A 176 -7.73 -25.13 14.48
CA GLU A 176 -6.85 -26.30 14.36
C GLU A 176 -5.92 -26.24 13.12
N GLU A 177 -6.31 -25.45 12.11
CA GLU A 177 -5.59 -25.26 10.84
C GLU A 177 -4.70 -24.02 10.85
N PHE A 178 -4.44 -23.43 12.03
CA PHE A 178 -3.65 -22.17 12.14
C PHE A 178 -2.26 -22.25 11.48
N SER A 179 -1.65 -23.45 11.46
CA SER A 179 -0.38 -23.67 10.81
C SER A 179 -0.45 -23.44 9.28
N ASP A 180 -1.57 -23.82 8.65
CA ASP A 180 -1.77 -23.63 7.22
C ASP A 180 -2.04 -22.17 6.92
N ALA A 181 -2.80 -21.46 7.77
CA ALA A 181 -3.00 -20.03 7.70
C ALA A 181 -1.65 -19.27 7.76
N LEU A 182 -0.77 -19.63 8.70
CA LEU A 182 0.58 -19.05 8.79
C LEU A 182 1.46 -19.38 7.57
N ASN A 183 1.36 -20.60 7.06
CA ASN A 183 2.08 -21.04 5.86
C ASN A 183 1.66 -20.23 4.62
N CYS A 184 0.38 -19.88 4.46
CA CYS A 184 -0.08 -18.98 3.40
C CYS A 184 0.63 -17.63 3.44
N LEU A 185 0.80 -17.06 4.64
CA LEU A 185 1.53 -15.79 4.82
C LEU A 185 3.03 -15.95 4.53
N ALA A 186 3.66 -17.00 5.10
CA ALA A 186 5.09 -17.26 4.94
C ALA A 186 5.47 -17.50 3.47
N LYS A 187 4.65 -18.25 2.74
CA LYS A 187 4.83 -18.55 1.30
C LYS A 187 4.41 -17.39 0.40
N ARG A 188 3.89 -16.29 0.96
CA ARG A 188 3.42 -15.11 0.20
C ARG A 188 2.32 -15.44 -0.83
N THR A 189 1.52 -16.49 -0.57
CA THR A 189 0.39 -16.87 -1.41
C THR A 189 -0.92 -16.17 -1.03
N ALA A 190 -0.97 -15.58 0.15
CA ALA A 190 -2.14 -14.88 0.66
C ALA A 190 -2.51 -13.66 -0.20
N THR A 191 -3.81 -13.52 -0.45
CA THR A 191 -4.44 -12.31 -0.99
C THR A 191 -5.50 -11.81 0.00
N GLY A 192 -5.65 -10.50 0.16
CA GLY A 192 -6.57 -9.93 1.15
C GLY A 192 -6.24 -10.34 2.59
N LYS A 193 -7.28 -10.55 3.39
CA LYS A 193 -7.16 -10.99 4.79
C LYS A 193 -7.32 -12.49 4.93
N ILE A 194 -6.55 -13.09 5.83
CA ILE A 194 -6.72 -14.46 6.29
C ILE A 194 -7.40 -14.43 7.66
N ILE A 195 -8.48 -15.19 7.80
CA ILE A 195 -9.26 -15.32 9.04
C ILE A 195 -9.01 -16.71 9.61
N VAL A 196 -8.90 -16.80 10.93
CA VAL A 196 -8.89 -18.06 11.71
C VAL A 196 -10.06 -17.98 12.69
N ASN A 197 -11.00 -18.95 12.57
CA ASN A 197 -12.22 -19.03 13.36
C ASN A 197 -12.12 -20.13 14.43
#